data_e4a1e23f4439ba31c686d4789f358d87
#
_entry.id   e4a1e23f4439ba31c686d4789f358d87
#
_cell.length_a   1.000
_cell.length_b   1.000
_cell.length_c   1.000
_cell.angle_alpha   90.00
_cell.angle_beta   90.00
_cell.angle_gamma   90.00
#
_symmetry.space_group_name_H-M   'P 1'
#
loop_
_entity.id
_entity.type
_entity.pdbx_description
1 polymer ?
#
loop_
_entity_poly.entity_id
_entity_poly.type
_entity_poly.pdbx_seq_one_letter_code
_entity_poly.pdbx_strand_id
1 'polypeptide(L)'
;MVDDADERGFLRESRPTALPASPPRKADKPHYHGHRDRLRDRVRTSGAGGLADYEILELLLFRFVPRADTKPRAKALLERFGSLAEVLGAPAHLLAEVKGIGPSVAFDLKLVASAAERMLQSQILGRQVLASWSQVIDYCRAAMAFEAREQFRILFLDKKNALIADEVQQRGTVDHTPVYPREVVRRALELSATAIILVHNHPSGDPTPSRADIDMTRTIADTAKPLGIALHDHIIIGKSGHASLKGLQLI
;
A
#
# COMPACT_ATOMS: atom_id res chain seq x y z
N MET A 1 57.37 -20.43 -95.22
CA MET A 1 56.10 -20.94 -94.86
C MET A 1 56.04 -20.89 -93.41
N VAL A 2 55.32 -20.07 -92.95
CA VAL A 2 55.42 -19.26 -91.74
C VAL A 2 54.68 -19.94 -90.57
N ASP A 3 55.40 -20.12 -89.50
CA ASP A 3 54.82 -20.55 -88.23
C ASP A 3 54.58 -19.36 -87.37
N ASP A 4 53.37 -19.28 -86.86
CA ASP A 4 52.87 -18.23 -86.04
C ASP A 4 52.69 -18.81 -84.59
N ALA A 5 53.47 -18.41 -83.68
CA ALA A 5 53.44 -18.86 -82.30
C ALA A 5 52.59 -17.91 -81.43
N ASP A 6 51.54 -18.47 -80.93
CA ASP A 6 50.60 -17.79 -80.06
C ASP A 6 51.06 -17.79 -78.55
N GLU A 7 51.51 -16.64 -78.07
CA GLU A 7 51.77 -16.39 -76.64
C GLU A 7 50.53 -15.98 -75.91
N ARG A 8 49.89 -16.88 -75.15
CA ARG A 8 48.88 -16.53 -74.17
C ARG A 8 49.42 -16.45 -72.76
N GLY A 9 49.67 -15.23 -72.36
CA GLY A 9 50.07 -14.93 -70.97
C GLY A 9 48.94 -15.29 -70.00
N PHE A 10 49.29 -16.12 -69.01
CA PHE A 10 48.43 -16.49 -67.87
C PHE A 10 48.43 -15.37 -66.84
N LEU A 11 47.41 -14.55 -66.79
CA LEU A 11 47.16 -13.65 -65.68
C LEU A 11 46.62 -14.45 -64.47
N ARG A 12 47.47 -14.62 -63.45
CA ARG A 12 47.05 -15.13 -62.15
C ARG A 12 46.26 -14.04 -61.42
N GLU A 13 44.93 -14.17 -61.38
CA GLU A 13 44.09 -13.39 -60.48
C GLU A 13 44.45 -13.75 -59.02
N SER A 14 44.99 -12.78 -58.30
CA SER A 14 45.17 -12.85 -56.86
C SER A 14 43.83 -12.71 -56.17
N ARG A 15 43.33 -13.77 -55.47
CA ARG A 15 42.15 -13.75 -54.63
C ARG A 15 42.40 -12.77 -53.48
N PRO A 16 41.44 -11.88 -53.16
CA PRO A 16 41.56 -11.02 -51.99
C PRO A 16 41.49 -11.86 -50.73
N THR A 17 42.52 -11.69 -49.89
CA THR A 17 42.57 -12.29 -48.57
C THR A 17 41.45 -11.69 -47.70
N ALA A 18 40.50 -12.52 -47.28
CA ALA A 18 39.44 -12.12 -46.38
C ALA A 18 40.04 -11.67 -45.04
N LEU A 19 39.76 -10.44 -44.63
CA LEU A 19 40.12 -9.92 -43.30
C LEU A 19 39.47 -10.79 -42.22
N PRO A 20 40.17 -11.06 -41.11
CA PRO A 20 39.61 -11.86 -40.04
C PRO A 20 38.38 -11.15 -39.45
N ALA A 21 37.25 -11.90 -39.32
CA ALA A 21 36.02 -11.42 -38.71
C ALA A 21 36.33 -10.92 -37.30
N SER A 22 35.92 -9.68 -37.03
CA SER A 22 35.99 -9.10 -35.69
C SER A 22 35.28 -10.00 -34.67
N PRO A 23 35.85 -10.22 -33.47
CA PRO A 23 35.23 -11.05 -32.47
C PRO A 23 33.84 -10.51 -32.13
N PRO A 24 32.85 -11.38 -31.82
CA PRO A 24 31.52 -10.93 -31.49
C PRO A 24 31.57 -9.97 -30.27
N ARG A 25 31.03 -8.76 -30.45
CA ARG A 25 30.85 -7.82 -29.34
C ARG A 25 30.11 -8.57 -28.24
N LYS A 26 30.71 -8.67 -27.04
CA LYS A 26 30.04 -9.15 -25.85
C LYS A 26 28.75 -8.32 -25.72
N ALA A 27 27.60 -8.97 -25.77
CA ALA A 27 26.32 -8.31 -25.54
C ALA A 27 26.43 -7.56 -24.22
N ASP A 28 26.27 -6.24 -24.27
CA ASP A 28 26.25 -5.40 -23.07
C ASP A 28 25.23 -5.98 -22.11
N LYS A 29 25.69 -6.36 -20.92
CA LYS A 29 24.79 -6.86 -19.88
C LYS A 29 23.77 -5.74 -19.58
N PRO A 30 22.47 -6.03 -19.60
CA PRO A 30 21.46 -5.02 -19.35
C PRO A 30 21.77 -4.24 -18.06
N HIS A 31 21.65 -2.92 -18.09
CA HIS A 31 22.01 -2.00 -16.99
C HIS A 31 21.43 -2.39 -15.61
N TYR A 32 20.36 -3.18 -15.57
CA TYR A 32 19.70 -3.61 -14.34
C TYR A 32 20.44 -4.75 -13.58
N HIS A 33 21.36 -5.52 -14.20
CA HIS A 33 22.03 -6.63 -13.52
C HIS A 33 22.91 -6.19 -12.34
N GLY A 34 23.61 -5.07 -12.43
CA GLY A 34 24.39 -4.54 -11.30
C GLY A 34 23.60 -3.61 -10.37
N HIS A 35 22.46 -3.10 -10.84
CA HIS A 35 21.61 -2.17 -10.07
C HIS A 35 20.90 -2.86 -8.90
N ARG A 36 20.34 -4.05 -9.12
CA ARG A 36 19.64 -4.82 -8.07
C ARG A 36 20.56 -5.14 -6.90
N ASP A 37 21.80 -5.54 -7.18
CA ASP A 37 22.75 -5.89 -6.12
C ASP A 37 23.22 -4.65 -5.37
N ARG A 38 23.54 -3.55 -6.07
CA ARG A 38 23.87 -2.27 -5.42
C ARG A 38 22.76 -1.74 -4.52
N LEU A 39 21.49 -1.83 -4.94
CA LEU A 39 20.38 -1.39 -4.12
C LEU A 39 20.19 -2.28 -2.89
N ARG A 40 20.33 -3.61 -3.03
CA ARG A 40 20.32 -4.55 -1.90
C ARG A 40 21.45 -4.30 -0.92
N ASP A 41 22.67 -4.06 -1.43
CA ASP A 41 23.83 -3.82 -0.60
C ASP A 41 23.70 -2.50 0.16
N ARG A 42 23.12 -1.47 -0.45
CA ARG A 42 22.81 -0.22 0.26
C ARG A 42 21.83 -0.46 1.44
N VAL A 43 20.83 -1.31 1.25
CA VAL A 43 19.91 -1.67 2.36
C VAL A 43 20.64 -2.47 3.45
N ARG A 44 21.53 -3.39 3.07
CA ARG A 44 22.30 -4.19 4.05
C ARG A 44 23.24 -3.33 4.89
N THR A 45 23.83 -2.30 4.31
CA THR A 45 24.82 -1.44 4.98
C THR A 45 24.18 -0.28 5.74
N SER A 46 23.11 0.32 5.21
CA SER A 46 22.54 1.57 5.74
C SER A 46 21.08 1.45 6.18
N GLY A 47 20.47 0.27 6.06
CA GLY A 47 19.05 0.07 6.31
C GLY A 47 18.15 0.65 5.22
N ALA A 48 16.83 0.46 5.36
CA ALA A 48 15.85 0.94 4.39
C ALA A 48 15.39 2.41 4.64
N GLY A 49 15.69 2.98 5.80
CA GLY A 49 15.15 4.30 6.21
C GLY A 49 15.61 5.48 5.34
N GLY A 50 16.70 5.35 4.59
CA GLY A 50 17.19 6.37 3.66
C GLY A 50 16.80 6.14 2.20
N LEU A 51 15.92 5.18 1.92
CA LEU A 51 15.46 4.91 0.57
C LEU A 51 14.27 5.80 0.20
N ALA A 52 14.23 6.24 -1.05
CA ALA A 52 13.03 6.87 -1.60
C ALA A 52 11.94 5.81 -1.85
N ASP A 53 10.68 6.22 -1.87
CA ASP A 53 9.52 5.34 -2.08
C ASP A 53 9.67 4.45 -3.33
N TYR A 54 10.17 5.01 -4.44
CA TYR A 54 10.39 4.21 -5.66
C TYR A 54 11.43 3.11 -5.48
N GLU A 55 12.42 3.30 -4.60
CA GLU A 55 13.47 2.30 -4.33
C GLU A 55 12.94 1.16 -3.46
N ILE A 56 12.07 1.49 -2.50
CA ILE A 56 11.35 0.49 -1.69
C ILE A 56 10.45 -0.35 -2.59
N LEU A 57 9.64 0.29 -3.45
CA LEU A 57 8.80 -0.40 -4.42
C LEU A 57 9.62 -1.26 -5.38
N GLU A 58 10.75 -0.75 -5.86
CA GLU A 58 11.65 -1.49 -6.73
C GLU A 58 12.18 -2.77 -6.05
N LEU A 59 12.57 -2.69 -4.78
CA LEU A 59 13.03 -3.83 -3.99
C LEU A 59 11.92 -4.89 -3.81
N LEU A 60 10.70 -4.47 -3.55
CA LEU A 60 9.54 -5.36 -3.49
C LEU A 60 9.33 -6.04 -4.85
N LEU A 61 9.31 -5.26 -5.91
CA LEU A 61 9.13 -5.75 -7.27
C LEU A 61 10.25 -6.69 -7.73
N PHE A 62 11.48 -6.61 -7.18
CA PHE A 62 12.54 -7.59 -7.47
C PHE A 62 12.13 -9.02 -7.12
N ARG A 63 11.29 -9.21 -6.11
CA ARG A 63 10.78 -10.52 -5.70
C ARG A 63 9.66 -10.99 -6.62
N PHE A 64 8.77 -10.08 -6.99
CA PHE A 64 7.56 -10.38 -7.75
C PHE A 64 7.83 -10.49 -9.26
N VAL A 65 8.86 -9.77 -9.75
CA VAL A 65 9.23 -9.72 -11.18
C VAL A 65 10.73 -9.95 -11.35
N PRO A 66 11.22 -11.20 -11.25
CA PRO A 66 12.64 -11.47 -11.15
C PRO A 66 13.48 -11.17 -12.40
N ARG A 67 12.87 -11.17 -13.60
CA ARG A 67 13.59 -11.11 -14.89
C ARG A 67 13.41 -9.81 -15.68
N ALA A 68 12.80 -8.76 -15.12
CA ALA A 68 12.54 -7.51 -15.83
C ALA A 68 13.09 -6.30 -15.06
N ASP A 69 13.26 -5.18 -15.77
CA ASP A 69 13.54 -3.90 -15.12
C ASP A 69 12.29 -3.44 -14.35
N THR A 70 12.46 -3.25 -13.05
CA THR A 70 11.38 -2.90 -12.12
C THR A 70 11.33 -1.41 -11.81
N LYS A 71 12.41 -0.65 -12.09
CA LYS A 71 12.47 0.78 -11.83
C LYS A 71 11.39 1.60 -12.58
N PRO A 72 11.15 1.37 -13.89
CA PRO A 72 10.05 2.05 -14.58
C PRO A 72 8.68 1.73 -14.00
N ARG A 73 8.47 0.49 -13.53
CA ARG A 73 7.21 0.04 -12.91
C ARG A 73 6.98 0.70 -11.56
N ALA A 74 8.01 0.76 -10.71
CA ALA A 74 7.95 1.45 -9.43
C ALA A 74 7.61 2.94 -9.63
N LYS A 75 8.25 3.60 -10.60
CA LYS A 75 7.95 5.00 -10.93
C LYS A 75 6.53 5.19 -11.47
N ALA A 76 6.06 4.31 -12.35
CA ALA A 76 4.70 4.39 -12.89
C ALA A 76 3.62 4.18 -11.80
N LEU A 77 3.89 3.32 -10.81
CA LEU A 77 3.02 3.18 -9.65
C LEU A 77 2.94 4.48 -8.84
N LEU A 78 4.09 5.11 -8.55
CA LEU A 78 4.11 6.37 -7.81
C LEU A 78 3.52 7.54 -8.62
N GLU A 79 3.76 7.58 -9.92
CA GLU A 79 3.16 8.59 -10.81
C GLU A 79 1.63 8.53 -10.78
N ARG A 80 1.08 7.30 -10.75
CA ARG A 80 -0.38 7.10 -10.73
C ARG A 80 -1.01 7.32 -9.36
N PHE A 81 -0.37 6.88 -8.29
CA PHE A 81 -0.99 6.84 -6.96
C PHE A 81 -0.42 7.86 -5.96
N GLY A 82 0.78 8.41 -6.20
CA GLY A 82 1.41 9.45 -5.40
C GLY A 82 2.54 8.94 -4.51
N SER A 83 2.23 8.21 -3.45
CA SER A 83 3.19 7.73 -2.43
C SER A 83 3.21 6.20 -2.31
N LEU A 84 4.21 5.67 -1.60
CA LEU A 84 4.27 4.25 -1.26
C LEU A 84 3.01 3.78 -0.51
N ALA A 85 2.51 4.60 0.42
CA ALA A 85 1.31 4.28 1.19
C ALA A 85 0.07 4.21 0.30
N GLU A 86 -0.08 5.15 -0.64
CA GLU A 86 -1.18 5.15 -1.61
C GLU A 86 -1.10 3.99 -2.59
N VAL A 87 0.10 3.59 -3.03
CA VAL A 87 0.30 2.38 -3.85
C VAL A 87 -0.13 1.13 -3.09
N LEU A 88 0.34 0.95 -1.86
CA LEU A 88 0.00 -0.23 -1.05
C LEU A 88 -1.48 -0.25 -0.64
N GLY A 89 -2.07 0.92 -0.41
CA GLY A 89 -3.49 1.08 -0.10
C GLY A 89 -4.42 0.88 -1.31
N ALA A 90 -3.95 1.14 -2.52
CA ALA A 90 -4.78 1.11 -3.73
C ALA A 90 -5.45 -0.26 -3.97
N PRO A 91 -6.68 -0.28 -4.52
CA PRO A 91 -7.36 -1.50 -4.90
C PRO A 91 -6.55 -2.34 -5.91
N ALA A 92 -6.56 -3.67 -5.74
CA ALA A 92 -5.75 -4.58 -6.56
C ALA A 92 -6.04 -4.45 -8.08
N HIS A 93 -7.30 -4.22 -8.47
CA HIS A 93 -7.67 -4.04 -9.87
C HIS A 93 -7.05 -2.76 -10.48
N LEU A 94 -6.99 -1.65 -9.72
CA LEU A 94 -6.34 -0.42 -10.17
C LEU A 94 -4.82 -0.55 -10.26
N LEU A 95 -4.19 -1.30 -9.34
CA LEU A 95 -2.78 -1.62 -9.43
C LEU A 95 -2.47 -2.42 -10.70
N ALA A 96 -3.33 -3.40 -11.03
CA ALA A 96 -3.16 -4.27 -12.19
C ALA A 96 -3.32 -3.54 -13.55
N GLU A 97 -3.90 -2.34 -13.58
CA GLU A 97 -3.98 -1.50 -14.77
C GLU A 97 -2.65 -0.81 -15.10
N VAL A 98 -1.71 -0.73 -14.15
CA VAL A 98 -0.39 -0.14 -14.40
C VAL A 98 0.43 -1.08 -15.29
N LYS A 99 0.99 -0.54 -16.37
CA LYS A 99 1.77 -1.32 -17.34
C LYS A 99 2.88 -2.14 -16.68
N GLY A 100 2.80 -3.44 -16.82
CA GLY A 100 3.78 -4.39 -16.26
C GLY A 100 3.50 -4.82 -14.81
N ILE A 101 2.38 -4.39 -14.23
CA ILE A 101 1.85 -4.88 -12.96
C ILE A 101 0.65 -5.77 -13.29
N GLY A 102 0.85 -7.07 -13.25
CA GLY A 102 -0.25 -8.02 -13.44
C GLY A 102 -1.03 -8.30 -12.14
N PRO A 103 -2.14 -9.06 -12.22
CA PRO A 103 -2.94 -9.40 -11.04
C PRO A 103 -2.15 -10.06 -9.92
N SER A 104 -1.16 -10.92 -10.24
CA SER A 104 -0.29 -11.56 -9.25
C SER A 104 0.55 -10.55 -8.50
N VAL A 105 1.20 -9.60 -9.20
CA VAL A 105 2.02 -8.55 -8.57
C VAL A 105 1.15 -7.63 -7.71
N ALA A 106 -0.05 -7.28 -8.19
CA ALA A 106 -1.01 -6.50 -7.41
C ALA A 106 -1.41 -7.23 -6.12
N PHE A 107 -1.67 -8.53 -6.20
CA PHE A 107 -1.93 -9.38 -5.02
C PHE A 107 -0.75 -9.38 -4.04
N ASP A 108 0.48 -9.54 -4.52
CA ASP A 108 1.67 -9.55 -3.68
C ASP A 108 1.87 -8.20 -2.96
N LEU A 109 1.61 -7.07 -3.64
CA LEU A 109 1.63 -5.74 -3.00
C LEU A 109 0.55 -5.61 -1.92
N LYS A 110 -0.65 -6.14 -2.14
CA LYS A 110 -1.72 -6.16 -1.12
C LYS A 110 -1.37 -7.06 0.06
N LEU A 111 -0.64 -8.15 -0.16
CA LEU A 111 -0.15 -9.02 0.91
C LEU A 111 0.85 -8.27 1.82
N VAL A 112 1.75 -7.46 1.24
CA VAL A 112 2.66 -6.60 2.01
C VAL A 112 1.88 -5.60 2.86
N ALA A 113 0.87 -4.93 2.28
CA ALA A 113 0.00 -4.01 3.01
C ALA A 113 -0.71 -4.69 4.18
N SER A 114 -1.30 -5.87 3.94
CA SER A 114 -1.98 -6.65 4.99
C SER A 114 -1.04 -7.11 6.10
N ALA A 115 0.22 -7.44 5.78
CA ALA A 115 1.21 -7.78 6.78
C ALA A 115 1.56 -6.57 7.67
N ALA A 116 1.75 -5.39 7.08
CA ALA A 116 2.00 -4.15 7.80
C ALA A 116 0.82 -3.78 8.72
N GLU A 117 -0.42 -3.89 8.22
CA GLU A 117 -1.63 -3.67 9.00
C GLU A 117 -1.69 -4.59 10.24
N ARG A 118 -1.46 -5.90 10.06
CA ARG A 118 -1.45 -6.87 11.17
C ARG A 118 -0.35 -6.57 12.20
N MET A 119 0.81 -6.09 11.75
CA MET A 119 1.88 -5.69 12.67
C MET A 119 1.45 -4.50 13.54
N LEU A 120 0.82 -3.49 12.96
CA LEU A 120 0.28 -2.34 13.70
C LEU A 120 -0.86 -2.76 14.63
N GLN A 121 -1.78 -3.60 14.17
CA GLN A 121 -2.87 -4.13 15.00
C GLN A 121 -2.34 -4.86 16.24
N SER A 122 -1.28 -5.67 16.09
CA SER A 122 -0.68 -6.39 17.20
C SER A 122 -0.07 -5.49 18.28
N GLN A 123 0.24 -4.24 17.95
CA GLN A 123 0.77 -3.28 18.90
C GLN A 123 -0.30 -2.67 19.80
N ILE A 124 -1.56 -2.70 19.39
CA ILE A 124 -2.67 -2.08 20.14
C ILE A 124 -3.59 -3.11 20.80
N LEU A 125 -3.66 -4.35 20.27
CA LEU A 125 -4.53 -5.40 20.81
C LEU A 125 -4.08 -5.78 22.25
N GLY A 126 -5.03 -5.80 23.19
CA GLY A 126 -4.77 -6.08 24.61
C GLY A 126 -4.03 -4.97 25.37
N ARG A 127 -3.76 -3.82 24.74
CA ARG A 127 -3.11 -2.67 25.36
C ARG A 127 -4.09 -1.55 25.68
N GLN A 128 -3.72 -0.70 26.63
CA GLN A 128 -4.49 0.50 26.98
C GLN A 128 -4.46 1.51 25.82
N VAL A 129 -5.57 1.63 25.12
CA VAL A 129 -5.73 2.48 23.94
C VAL A 129 -5.41 3.95 24.24
N LEU A 130 -5.85 4.46 25.39
CA LEU A 130 -5.61 5.86 25.75
C LEU A 130 -4.14 6.18 26.03
N ALA A 131 -3.35 5.20 26.46
CA ALA A 131 -1.91 5.36 26.67
C ALA A 131 -1.09 5.24 25.38
N SER A 132 -1.68 4.68 24.32
CA SER A 132 -1.05 4.43 23.02
C SER A 132 -1.85 5.06 21.86
N TRP A 133 -2.41 6.25 22.09
CA TRP A 133 -3.32 6.92 21.15
C TRP A 133 -2.73 7.09 19.74
N SER A 134 -1.46 7.50 19.64
CA SER A 134 -0.78 7.62 18.35
C SER A 134 -0.74 6.29 17.57
N GLN A 135 -0.47 5.18 18.27
CA GLN A 135 -0.45 3.84 17.65
C GLN A 135 -1.84 3.43 17.15
N VAL A 136 -2.90 3.81 17.87
CA VAL A 136 -4.28 3.57 17.42
C VAL A 136 -4.57 4.35 16.14
N ILE A 137 -4.17 5.61 16.06
CA ILE A 137 -4.32 6.43 14.87
C ILE A 137 -3.52 5.85 13.70
N ASP A 138 -2.25 5.46 13.93
CA ASP A 138 -1.39 4.87 12.91
C ASP A 138 -1.99 3.57 12.36
N TYR A 139 -2.52 2.73 13.24
CA TYR A 139 -3.24 1.52 12.85
C TYR A 139 -4.49 1.85 12.01
N CYS A 140 -5.37 2.73 12.50
CA CYS A 140 -6.60 3.09 11.79
C CYS A 140 -6.30 3.69 10.41
N ARG A 141 -5.25 4.52 10.30
CA ARG A 141 -4.81 5.06 9.02
C ARG A 141 -4.32 3.96 8.07
N ALA A 142 -3.50 3.03 8.55
CA ALA A 142 -3.02 1.91 7.73
C ALA A 142 -4.16 1.03 7.26
N ALA A 143 -5.19 0.82 8.12
CA ALA A 143 -6.30 -0.07 7.84
C ALA A 143 -7.35 0.53 6.88
N MET A 144 -7.52 1.86 6.84
CA MET A 144 -8.68 2.42 6.17
C MET A 144 -8.49 3.75 5.43
N ALA A 145 -7.33 4.44 5.54
CA ALA A 145 -7.13 5.74 4.89
C ALA A 145 -7.23 5.70 3.36
N PHE A 146 -6.94 4.56 2.75
CA PHE A 146 -6.91 4.36 1.30
C PHE A 146 -8.05 3.47 0.78
N GLU A 147 -9.01 3.11 1.65
CA GLU A 147 -10.18 2.37 1.23
C GLU A 147 -11.05 3.23 0.29
N ALA A 148 -11.46 2.64 -0.84
CA ALA A 148 -12.24 3.33 -1.86
C ALA A 148 -13.72 3.53 -1.48
N ARG A 149 -14.16 2.85 -0.42
CA ARG A 149 -15.52 2.93 0.12
C ARG A 149 -15.46 3.35 1.57
N GLU A 150 -16.48 4.03 2.01
CA GLU A 150 -16.66 4.32 3.41
C GLU A 150 -16.79 3.02 4.21
N GLN A 151 -15.98 2.88 5.25
CA GLN A 151 -15.97 1.75 6.17
C GLN A 151 -16.19 2.29 7.57
N PHE A 152 -17.14 1.73 8.29
CA PHE A 152 -17.38 2.04 9.69
C PHE A 152 -16.84 0.92 10.57
N ARG A 153 -15.99 1.28 11.51
CA ARG A 153 -15.26 0.38 12.40
C ARG A 153 -15.49 0.78 13.86
N ILE A 154 -15.50 -0.20 14.75
CA ILE A 154 -15.64 0.03 16.18
C ILE A 154 -14.52 -0.67 16.91
N LEU A 155 -13.83 0.07 17.75
CA LEU A 155 -12.87 -0.44 18.70
C LEU A 155 -13.58 -0.63 20.04
N PHE A 156 -13.68 -1.85 20.53
CA PHE A 156 -14.31 -2.22 21.79
C PHE A 156 -13.27 -2.31 22.90
N LEU A 157 -13.55 -1.70 24.04
CA LEU A 157 -12.60 -1.57 25.14
C LEU A 157 -13.18 -2.15 26.43
N ASP A 158 -12.28 -2.75 27.24
CA ASP A 158 -12.61 -3.19 28.59
C ASP A 158 -12.61 -2.02 29.60
N LYS A 159 -12.91 -2.31 30.87
CA LYS A 159 -12.91 -1.34 31.97
C LYS A 159 -11.56 -0.68 32.25
N LYS A 160 -10.46 -1.23 31.71
CA LYS A 160 -9.11 -0.66 31.78
C LYS A 160 -8.74 0.11 30.51
N ASN A 161 -9.70 0.28 29.60
CA ASN A 161 -9.50 0.84 28.27
C ASN A 161 -8.49 0.05 27.42
N ALA A 162 -8.38 -1.26 27.65
CA ALA A 162 -7.63 -2.15 26.75
C ALA A 162 -8.52 -2.59 25.60
N LEU A 163 -7.94 -2.61 24.40
CA LEU A 163 -8.63 -3.05 23.17
C LEU A 163 -8.90 -4.56 23.24
N ILE A 164 -10.18 -4.95 23.28
CA ILE A 164 -10.62 -6.36 23.29
C ILE A 164 -11.05 -6.84 21.91
N ALA A 165 -11.61 -5.97 21.09
CA ALA A 165 -11.98 -6.30 19.72
C ALA A 165 -11.94 -5.04 18.82
N ASP A 166 -11.67 -5.28 17.55
CA ASP A 166 -11.72 -4.31 16.48
C ASP A 166 -12.53 -4.91 15.34
N GLU A 167 -13.70 -4.35 15.06
CA GLU A 167 -14.63 -4.91 14.10
C GLU A 167 -15.11 -3.88 13.10
N VAL A 168 -15.10 -4.29 11.83
CA VAL A 168 -15.78 -3.57 10.77
C VAL A 168 -17.27 -3.88 10.85
N GLN A 169 -18.05 -2.91 11.24
CA GLN A 169 -19.51 -3.08 11.36
C GLN A 169 -20.19 -3.05 10.00
N GLN A 170 -19.70 -2.19 9.10
CA GLN A 170 -20.31 -2.05 7.79
C GLN A 170 -19.29 -1.52 6.77
N ARG A 171 -19.49 -1.96 5.52
CA ARG A 171 -18.85 -1.39 4.33
C ARG A 171 -19.94 -0.80 3.48
N GLY A 172 -19.99 0.53 3.43
CA GLY A 172 -21.03 1.27 2.73
C GLY A 172 -20.81 1.40 1.23
N THR A 173 -21.65 2.24 0.63
CA THR A 173 -21.45 2.81 -0.70
C THR A 173 -20.39 3.94 -0.63
N VAL A 174 -20.18 4.68 -1.72
CA VAL A 174 -19.19 5.76 -1.76
C VAL A 174 -19.52 6.91 -0.80
N ASP A 175 -20.82 7.12 -0.48
CA ASP A 175 -21.29 8.33 0.19
C ASP A 175 -22.00 8.11 1.54
N HIS A 176 -22.28 6.88 1.95
CA HIS A 176 -23.01 6.63 3.21
C HIS A 176 -22.92 5.18 3.68
N THR A 177 -22.64 5.03 4.98
CA THR A 177 -22.68 3.74 5.69
C THR A 177 -23.69 3.83 6.81
N PRO A 178 -24.91 3.22 6.68
CA PRO A 178 -25.90 3.25 7.74
C PRO A 178 -25.39 2.46 8.95
N VAL A 179 -25.26 3.12 10.10
CA VAL A 179 -24.89 2.51 11.37
C VAL A 179 -26.11 2.51 12.27
N TYR A 180 -26.46 1.35 12.79
CA TYR A 180 -27.60 1.18 13.68
C TYR A 180 -27.13 1.16 15.13
N PRO A 181 -27.48 2.15 15.98
CA PRO A 181 -27.05 2.21 17.38
C PRO A 181 -27.35 0.94 18.17
N ARG A 182 -28.48 0.29 17.91
CA ARG A 182 -28.86 -0.99 18.55
C ARG A 182 -27.85 -2.11 18.28
N GLU A 183 -27.29 -2.18 17.06
CA GLU A 183 -26.33 -3.22 16.69
C GLU A 183 -24.97 -2.94 17.33
N VAL A 184 -24.56 -1.68 17.39
CA VAL A 184 -23.33 -1.25 18.09
C VAL A 184 -23.41 -1.64 19.56
N VAL A 185 -24.52 -1.31 20.23
CA VAL A 185 -24.71 -1.60 21.65
C VAL A 185 -24.86 -3.10 21.90
N ARG A 186 -25.62 -3.83 21.07
CA ARG A 186 -25.71 -5.30 21.15
C ARG A 186 -24.33 -5.92 21.12
N ARG A 187 -23.50 -5.50 20.16
CA ARG A 187 -22.17 -6.07 19.99
C ARG A 187 -21.24 -5.72 21.17
N ALA A 188 -21.32 -4.50 21.69
CA ALA A 188 -20.56 -4.09 22.87
C ALA A 188 -20.92 -4.94 24.10
N LEU A 189 -22.22 -5.23 24.32
CA LEU A 189 -22.68 -6.10 25.41
C LEU A 189 -22.20 -7.55 25.23
N GLU A 190 -22.28 -8.12 24.02
CA GLU A 190 -21.78 -9.47 23.71
C GLU A 190 -20.28 -9.61 24.06
N LEU A 191 -19.50 -8.56 23.78
CA LEU A 191 -18.06 -8.51 24.05
C LEU A 191 -17.73 -8.11 25.49
N SER A 192 -18.75 -7.79 26.32
CA SER A 192 -18.58 -7.22 27.66
C SER A 192 -17.72 -5.94 27.66
N ALA A 193 -17.80 -5.16 26.57
CA ALA A 193 -17.12 -3.88 26.45
C ALA A 193 -17.76 -2.83 27.36
N THR A 194 -16.94 -2.03 28.00
CA THR A 194 -17.37 -0.90 28.84
C THR A 194 -17.16 0.46 28.18
N ALA A 195 -16.40 0.47 27.07
CA ALA A 195 -16.23 1.66 26.25
C ALA A 195 -16.03 1.28 24.78
N ILE A 196 -16.31 2.25 23.91
CA ILE A 196 -16.12 2.12 22.46
C ILE A 196 -15.45 3.37 21.90
N ILE A 197 -14.73 3.19 20.78
CA ILE A 197 -14.27 4.25 19.91
C ILE A 197 -14.84 3.95 18.52
N LEU A 198 -15.50 4.94 17.92
CA LEU A 198 -15.98 4.85 16.55
C LEU A 198 -14.89 5.34 15.60
N VAL A 199 -14.76 4.70 14.47
CA VAL A 199 -13.81 5.09 13.42
C VAL A 199 -14.44 4.91 12.06
N HIS A 200 -14.39 5.91 11.20
CA HIS A 200 -14.73 5.74 9.79
C HIS A 200 -13.76 6.51 8.89
N ASN A 201 -13.69 6.14 7.63
CA ASN A 201 -12.88 6.84 6.65
C ASN A 201 -13.73 7.62 5.68
N HIS A 202 -13.19 8.77 5.23
CA HIS A 202 -13.72 9.52 4.11
C HIS A 202 -12.92 9.19 2.83
N PRO A 203 -13.51 8.52 1.83
CA PRO A 203 -12.83 8.22 0.56
C PRO A 203 -12.37 9.46 -0.20
N SER A 204 -13.03 10.62 0.02
CA SER A 204 -12.60 11.92 -0.50
C SER A 204 -11.19 12.31 -0.06
N GLY A 205 -10.76 11.81 1.11
CA GLY A 205 -9.48 12.13 1.74
C GLY A 205 -9.54 13.28 2.76
N ASP A 206 -10.64 14.04 2.80
CA ASP A 206 -10.86 15.11 3.80
C ASP A 206 -11.52 14.54 5.06
N PRO A 207 -10.87 14.58 6.24
CA PRO A 207 -11.42 14.04 7.48
C PRO A 207 -12.42 14.98 8.17
N THR A 208 -12.85 16.07 7.55
CA THR A 208 -13.79 17.02 8.16
C THR A 208 -15.12 16.33 8.48
N PRO A 209 -15.59 16.36 9.75
CA PRO A 209 -16.85 15.74 10.15
C PRO A 209 -18.06 16.37 9.43
N SER A 210 -18.94 15.52 8.91
CA SER A 210 -20.24 15.96 8.42
C SER A 210 -21.23 16.15 9.57
N ARG A 211 -22.34 16.85 9.31
CA ARG A 211 -23.44 16.97 10.28
C ARG A 211 -24.02 15.59 10.64
N ALA A 212 -24.13 14.71 9.65
CA ALA A 212 -24.64 13.35 9.85
C ALA A 212 -23.73 12.52 10.78
N ASP A 213 -22.40 12.66 10.66
CA ASP A 213 -21.45 12.00 11.56
C ASP A 213 -21.63 12.42 13.01
N ILE A 214 -21.83 13.71 13.23
CA ILE A 214 -22.04 14.26 14.58
C ILE A 214 -23.36 13.74 15.16
N ASP A 215 -24.44 13.81 14.40
CA ASP A 215 -25.78 13.41 14.87
C ASP A 215 -25.85 11.89 15.11
N MET A 216 -25.25 11.06 14.24
CA MET A 216 -25.13 9.62 14.43
C MET A 216 -24.30 9.30 15.69
N THR A 217 -23.17 9.98 15.88
CA THR A 217 -22.29 9.77 17.04
C THR A 217 -23.03 10.07 18.34
N ARG A 218 -23.78 11.17 18.41
CA ARG A 218 -24.60 11.52 19.58
C ARG A 218 -25.66 10.47 19.85
N THR A 219 -26.36 10.01 18.81
CA THR A 219 -27.38 8.96 18.93
C THR A 219 -26.80 7.67 19.50
N ILE A 220 -25.59 7.26 19.05
CA ILE A 220 -24.90 6.08 19.59
C ILE A 220 -24.51 6.32 21.05
N ALA A 221 -23.94 7.49 21.38
CA ALA A 221 -23.55 7.83 22.76
C ALA A 221 -24.74 7.79 23.72
N ASP A 222 -25.87 8.42 23.34
CA ASP A 222 -27.10 8.46 24.14
C ASP A 222 -27.71 7.06 24.32
N THR A 223 -27.63 6.20 23.31
CA THR A 223 -28.12 4.82 23.37
C THR A 223 -27.18 3.92 24.26
N ALA A 224 -25.89 4.12 24.21
CA ALA A 224 -24.90 3.30 24.92
C ALA A 224 -24.78 3.68 26.40
N LYS A 225 -24.89 4.96 26.76
CA LYS A 225 -24.70 5.51 28.08
C LYS A 225 -25.57 4.88 29.17
N PRO A 226 -26.90 4.69 29.00
CA PRO A 226 -27.74 4.03 30.00
C PRO A 226 -27.36 2.58 30.29
N LEU A 227 -26.63 1.94 29.38
CA LEU A 227 -26.17 0.55 29.47
C LEU A 227 -24.72 0.45 30.03
N GLY A 228 -24.18 1.55 30.51
CA GLY A 228 -22.84 1.60 31.12
C GLY A 228 -21.70 1.53 30.10
N ILE A 229 -21.97 1.79 28.80
CA ILE A 229 -20.98 1.79 27.74
C ILE A 229 -20.63 3.24 27.40
N ALA A 230 -19.35 3.61 27.62
CA ALA A 230 -18.86 4.96 27.33
C ALA A 230 -18.42 5.08 25.87
N LEU A 231 -18.82 6.14 25.18
CA LEU A 231 -18.21 6.54 23.91
C LEU A 231 -16.99 7.44 24.23
N HIS A 232 -15.78 6.96 23.92
CA HIS A 232 -14.55 7.71 24.17
C HIS A 232 -14.27 8.76 23.11
N ASP A 233 -14.43 8.41 21.84
CA ASP A 233 -14.24 9.31 20.70
C ASP A 233 -14.91 8.77 19.44
N HIS A 234 -15.00 9.63 18.44
CA HIS A 234 -15.24 9.24 17.06
C HIS A 234 -14.15 9.87 16.18
N ILE A 235 -13.42 9.01 15.47
CA ILE A 235 -12.27 9.38 14.65
C ILE A 235 -12.65 9.24 13.18
N ILE A 236 -12.43 10.28 12.42
CA ILE A 236 -12.59 10.26 10.96
C ILE A 236 -11.21 10.22 10.32
N ILE A 237 -10.98 9.23 9.48
CA ILE A 237 -9.70 9.00 8.80
C ILE A 237 -9.78 9.52 7.37
N GLY A 238 -8.89 10.44 7.03
CA GLY A 238 -8.65 10.89 5.67
C GLY A 238 -7.27 10.48 5.18
N LYS A 239 -6.99 10.68 3.90
CA LYS A 239 -5.67 10.39 3.29
C LYS A 239 -4.57 11.25 3.90
N SER A 240 -4.85 12.52 4.14
CA SER A 240 -3.90 13.51 4.64
C SER A 240 -3.84 13.62 6.16
N GLY A 241 -4.78 13.00 6.88
CA GLY A 241 -4.86 13.17 8.33
C GLY A 241 -6.06 12.48 8.95
N HIS A 242 -6.41 12.91 10.15
CA HIS A 242 -7.61 12.45 10.87
C HIS A 242 -8.24 13.61 11.63
N ALA A 243 -9.51 13.46 11.96
CA ALA A 243 -10.25 14.34 12.88
C ALA A 243 -10.80 13.52 14.05
N SER A 244 -10.76 14.08 15.25
CA SER A 244 -11.38 13.55 16.46
C SER A 244 -12.57 14.44 16.81
N LEU A 245 -13.76 13.90 16.88
CA LEU A 245 -14.96 14.68 17.24
C LEU A 245 -14.86 15.22 18.67
N LYS A 246 -14.30 14.43 19.57
CA LYS A 246 -14.00 14.89 20.95
C LYS A 246 -12.95 16.00 20.99
N GLY A 247 -11.87 15.85 20.20
CA GLY A 247 -10.83 16.88 20.09
C GLY A 247 -11.36 18.20 19.50
N LEU A 248 -12.36 18.12 18.62
CA LEU A 248 -13.06 19.27 18.07
C LEU A 248 -14.23 19.78 18.94
N GLN A 249 -14.47 19.17 20.12
CA GLN A 249 -15.55 19.51 21.05
C GLN A 249 -16.96 19.40 20.43
N LEU A 250 -17.16 18.43 19.54
CA LEU A 250 -18.44 18.21 18.87
C LEU A 250 -19.35 17.18 19.59
N ILE A 251 -18.73 16.41 20.51
CA ILE A 251 -19.37 15.39 21.35
C ILE A 251 -18.87 15.48 22.78
#